data_74f222f22646571d540ed2540ae076d2
#
_entry.id   74f222f22646571d540ed2540ae076d2
#
_cell.length_a   1.000
_cell.length_b   1.000
_cell.length_c   1.000
_cell.angle_alpha   90.00
_cell.angle_beta   90.00
_cell.angle_gamma   90.00
#
_symmetry.space_group_name_H-M   'P 1'
#
loop_
_entity.id
_entity.type
_entity.pdbx_description
1 polymer ?
#
loop_
_entity_poly.entity_id
_entity_poly.type
_entity_poly.pdbx_seq_one_letter_code
_entity_poly.pdbx_strand_id
1 'polypeptide(L)'
;MKSPFSDWSLLNRLTLGVVLLSTLGFVASDIATQTLLRSYLTEQMDSELVSVAGGSLPRVARAGIADDARENKERDNVGATQRAPAAIAPLQRVPTSTSVTLIGPGGVVLGQIGGDLNSTEISSYLQAITPAQVISHRNKPFTLEAPNSDFRVIAQPLPSGLGIVVVAQSYEAVDLTLHRLQGLFILIGFAMIFFIALASRKVIQVSLRPLATVEATAERIAEGDLTARLPDLKPNTEVGRLVNTLNTMLSRIEESFKARINSEDRLRRFVADASHELRTPITAIRGFAELHRQGAVTGEEKTKELLGRIESESKRMGSLVEDLLLLARLDQSREIKTEPVNLSRLVSDAVESARVAGPLHKINYQNPTEDIYSLGDNDRIHQVVANLLANARTHTPAGTVIDVSVAQSEDGVRVSISDNGPGLGDKDQARIFERFYRADSSRVRTDGEGTGLGLSIVDAVMRAHAGEVNVESKLGEGAIFTLFFPLNS
;
A
#
# COMPACT_ATOMS: atom_id res chain seq x y z
N MET A 1 -7.12 11.29 30.35
CA MET A 1 -7.14 12.62 29.71
C MET A 1 -7.06 12.41 28.20
N LYS A 2 -8.13 12.72 27.45
CA LYS A 2 -8.08 12.72 25.98
C LYS A 2 -7.17 13.85 25.54
N SER A 3 -6.17 13.58 24.70
CA SER A 3 -5.29 14.63 24.19
C SER A 3 -6.15 15.65 23.38
N PRO A 4 -5.93 16.96 23.53
CA PRO A 4 -6.71 17.97 22.79
C PRO A 4 -6.59 17.87 21.27
N PHE A 5 -5.71 16.99 20.78
CA PHE A 5 -5.44 16.77 19.36
C PHE A 5 -6.12 15.50 18.82
N SER A 6 -6.96 14.77 19.61
CA SER A 6 -7.59 13.51 19.16
C SER A 6 -8.50 13.70 17.95
N ASP A 7 -9.11 14.86 17.81
CA ASP A 7 -10.12 15.16 16.79
C ASP A 7 -9.55 15.89 15.56
N TRP A 8 -8.25 16.12 15.55
CA TRP A 8 -7.60 16.80 14.42
C TRP A 8 -7.32 15.83 13.29
N SER A 9 -7.52 16.29 12.04
CA SER A 9 -7.12 15.55 10.86
C SER A 9 -5.60 15.27 10.86
N LEU A 10 -5.19 14.16 10.25
CA LEU A 10 -3.79 13.76 10.11
C LEU A 10 -2.94 14.88 9.48
N LEU A 11 -3.50 15.57 8.49
CA LEU A 11 -2.88 16.73 7.84
C LEU A 11 -2.52 17.83 8.85
N ASN A 12 -3.45 18.19 9.73
CA ASN A 12 -3.21 19.26 10.70
C ASN A 12 -2.18 18.84 11.76
N ARG A 13 -2.19 17.57 12.21
CA ARG A 13 -1.19 17.05 13.16
C ARG A 13 0.21 17.06 12.59
N LEU A 14 0.38 16.61 11.36
CA LEU A 14 1.68 16.58 10.68
C LEU A 14 2.20 18.01 10.41
N THR A 15 1.33 18.90 9.94
CA THR A 15 1.71 20.31 9.71
C THR A 15 2.15 20.96 11.00
N LEU A 16 1.40 20.77 12.10
CA LEU A 16 1.76 21.29 13.42
C LEU A 16 3.11 20.73 13.90
N GLY A 17 3.34 19.44 13.73
CA GLY A 17 4.61 18.80 14.10
C GLY A 17 5.81 19.41 13.38
N VAL A 18 5.69 19.64 12.06
CA VAL A 18 6.75 20.28 11.27
C VAL A 18 6.99 21.71 11.72
N VAL A 19 5.92 22.49 11.92
CA VAL A 19 6.02 23.88 12.38
C VAL A 19 6.66 23.98 13.77
N LEU A 20 6.24 23.14 14.72
CA LEU A 20 6.82 23.10 16.06
C LEU A 20 8.30 22.77 16.05
N LEU A 21 8.69 21.73 15.30
CA LEU A 21 10.09 21.34 15.20
C LEU A 21 10.94 22.45 14.56
N SER A 22 10.44 23.08 13.51
CA SER A 22 11.11 24.20 12.84
C SER A 22 11.25 25.41 13.77
N THR A 23 10.21 25.73 14.54
CA THR A 23 10.25 26.81 15.52
C THR A 23 11.27 26.54 16.62
N LEU A 24 11.32 25.33 17.15
CA LEU A 24 12.30 24.94 18.16
C LEU A 24 13.75 25.07 17.62
N GLY A 25 13.98 24.57 16.41
CA GLY A 25 15.28 24.68 15.75
C GLY A 25 15.69 26.14 15.52
N PHE A 26 14.74 26.98 15.09
CA PHE A 26 15.00 28.40 14.87
C PHE A 26 15.35 29.13 16.17
N VAL A 27 14.56 28.91 17.24
CA VAL A 27 14.82 29.53 18.56
C VAL A 27 16.19 29.10 19.12
N ALA A 28 16.51 27.80 19.00
CA ALA A 28 17.82 27.30 19.43
C ALA A 28 18.99 27.94 18.64
N SER A 29 18.81 28.08 17.32
CA SER A 29 19.79 28.73 16.44
C SER A 29 19.96 30.22 16.77
N ASP A 30 18.86 30.92 17.03
CA ASP A 30 18.88 32.34 17.38
C ASP A 30 19.65 32.56 18.71
N ILE A 31 19.34 31.81 19.77
CA ILE A 31 20.04 31.87 21.03
C ILE A 31 21.55 31.57 20.87
N ALA A 32 21.89 30.53 20.13
CA ALA A 32 23.27 30.17 19.87
C ALA A 32 24.03 31.27 19.11
N THR A 33 23.39 31.86 18.10
CA THR A 33 23.99 32.95 17.31
C THR A 33 24.20 34.20 18.16
N GLN A 34 23.22 34.59 18.98
CA GLN A 34 23.35 35.75 19.87
C GLN A 34 24.46 35.58 20.91
N THR A 35 24.56 34.40 21.54
CA THR A 35 25.61 34.12 22.53
C THR A 35 26.99 34.11 21.89
N LEU A 36 27.16 33.46 20.73
CA LEU A 36 28.45 33.44 20.02
C LEU A 36 28.86 34.84 19.52
N LEU A 37 27.93 35.60 18.98
CA LEU A 37 28.21 36.92 18.46
C LEU A 37 28.59 37.91 19.62
N ARG A 38 27.86 37.82 20.73
CA ARG A 38 28.16 38.65 21.93
C ARG A 38 29.53 38.32 22.46
N SER A 39 29.90 37.04 22.58
CA SER A 39 31.25 36.65 23.04
C SER A 39 32.33 37.15 22.09
N TYR A 40 32.14 36.98 20.77
CA TYR A 40 33.05 37.46 19.76
C TYR A 40 33.29 38.98 19.80
N LEU A 41 32.20 39.76 19.89
CA LEU A 41 32.29 41.24 19.99
C LEU A 41 32.95 41.67 21.28
N THR A 42 32.70 40.96 22.38
CA THR A 42 33.37 41.23 23.65
C THR A 42 34.88 40.93 23.61
N GLU A 43 35.31 39.82 22.99
CA GLU A 43 36.71 39.51 22.79
C GLU A 43 37.41 40.54 21.88
N GLN A 44 36.72 41.03 20.85
CA GLN A 44 37.23 42.09 19.99
C GLN A 44 37.42 43.40 20.77
N MET A 45 36.43 43.81 21.63
CA MET A 45 36.56 44.95 22.52
C MET A 45 37.76 44.79 23.47
N ASP A 46 37.87 43.60 24.07
CA ASP A 46 39.02 43.32 24.99
C ASP A 46 40.38 43.49 24.32
N SER A 47 40.52 42.98 23.09
CA SER A 47 41.73 43.12 22.29
C SER A 47 42.03 44.60 21.96
N GLU A 48 41.01 45.37 21.62
CA GLU A 48 41.12 46.79 21.32
C GLU A 48 41.52 47.60 22.58
N LEU A 49 40.87 47.35 23.71
CA LEU A 49 41.19 47.97 25.00
C LEU A 49 42.63 47.68 25.45
N VAL A 50 43.08 46.42 25.32
CA VAL A 50 44.49 46.04 25.66
C VAL A 50 45.48 46.75 24.74
N SER A 51 45.19 46.87 23.47
CA SER A 51 46.06 47.55 22.49
C SER A 51 46.18 49.05 22.79
N VAL A 52 45.05 49.70 23.08
CA VAL A 52 45.02 51.16 23.43
C VAL A 52 45.71 51.39 24.78
N ALA A 53 45.43 50.56 25.78
CA ALA A 53 46.07 50.71 27.09
C ALA A 53 47.60 50.53 26.99
N GLY A 54 48.09 49.53 26.25
CA GLY A 54 49.52 49.31 26.06
C GLY A 54 50.24 50.43 25.32
N GLY A 55 49.57 51.10 24.36
CA GLY A 55 50.08 52.22 23.60
C GLY A 55 50.01 53.57 24.29
N SER A 56 49.05 53.78 25.24
CA SER A 56 48.84 55.04 25.94
C SER A 56 49.74 55.23 27.15
N LEU A 57 50.08 54.17 27.86
CA LEU A 57 50.97 54.22 29.06
C LEU A 57 52.30 54.91 28.82
N PRO A 58 53.11 54.59 27.80
CA PRO A 58 54.39 55.23 27.56
C PRO A 58 54.27 56.71 27.19
N ARG A 59 53.17 57.11 26.59
CA ARG A 59 52.93 58.51 26.18
C ARG A 59 52.53 59.38 27.38
N VAL A 60 51.61 58.87 28.22
CA VAL A 60 51.17 59.58 29.43
C VAL A 60 52.31 59.64 30.45
N ALA A 61 53.10 58.56 30.63
CA ALA A 61 54.23 58.57 31.51
C ALA A 61 55.33 59.58 31.09
N ARG A 62 55.57 59.74 29.78
CA ARG A 62 56.51 60.72 29.27
C ARG A 62 56.01 62.16 29.41
N ALA A 63 54.72 62.39 29.22
CA ALA A 63 54.13 63.71 29.42
C ALA A 63 54.17 64.14 30.86
N GLY A 64 53.84 63.24 31.81
CA GLY A 64 53.89 63.53 33.26
C GLY A 64 55.33 63.77 33.74
N ILE A 65 56.32 63.00 33.24
CA ILE A 65 57.73 63.20 33.60
C ILE A 65 58.30 64.49 32.96
N ALA A 66 57.78 64.86 31.79
CA ALA A 66 58.18 66.11 31.14
C ALA A 66 57.70 67.37 31.87
N ASP A 67 56.53 67.29 32.48
CA ASP A 67 55.99 68.41 33.31
C ASP A 67 56.72 68.56 34.68
N ASP A 68 57.00 67.43 35.35
CA ASP A 68 57.80 67.43 36.60
C ASP A 68 59.24 67.95 36.33
N ALA A 69 59.81 67.60 35.20
CA ALA A 69 61.19 68.06 34.81
C ALA A 69 61.13 69.55 34.43
N ARG A 70 60.11 70.07 33.89
CA ARG A 70 59.88 71.48 33.62
C ARG A 70 59.65 72.28 34.89
N GLU A 71 58.79 71.79 35.80
CA GLU A 71 58.46 72.40 37.07
C GLU A 71 59.75 72.46 37.95
N ASN A 72 60.61 71.47 38.00
CA ASN A 72 61.90 71.51 38.75
C ASN A 72 62.90 72.45 38.12
N LYS A 73 62.90 72.60 36.80
CA LYS A 73 63.83 73.54 36.09
C LYS A 73 63.36 75.02 36.26
N GLU A 74 62.08 75.27 36.39
CA GLU A 74 61.50 76.56 36.61
C GLU A 74 61.63 76.99 38.11
N ARG A 75 61.65 76.02 39.05
CA ARG A 75 61.87 76.33 40.50
C ARG A 75 63.20 76.82 40.82
N ASP A 76 64.28 76.48 40.02
CA ASP A 76 65.62 76.95 40.20
C ASP A 76 65.88 78.35 39.64
N ASN A 77 64.96 78.97 38.95
CA ASN A 77 65.30 80.16 38.17
C ASN A 77 64.30 81.28 38.18
N VAL A 78 63.44 81.51 39.24
CA VAL A 78 62.79 82.84 39.35
C VAL A 78 62.06 83.00 40.71
N GLY A 79 62.34 84.15 41.33
CA GLY A 79 61.56 84.72 42.42
C GLY A 79 60.13 85.05 42.01
N ALA A 80 59.31 84.80 42.97
CA ALA A 80 57.89 85.04 43.10
C ALA A 80 57.24 86.08 42.16
N THR A 81 56.38 85.56 41.26
CA THR A 81 55.15 86.23 40.81
C THR A 81 54.10 85.15 40.50
N GLN A 82 52.99 85.24 41.26
CA GLN A 82 51.82 84.37 41.09
C GLN A 82 51.32 84.43 39.66
N ARG A 83 51.48 83.32 38.95
CA ARG A 83 50.74 83.04 37.69
C ARG A 83 49.81 81.86 37.94
N ALA A 84 48.57 82.14 37.66
CA ALA A 84 47.55 81.09 37.65
C ALA A 84 48.01 79.89 36.78
N PRO A 85 47.69 78.66 37.19
CA PRO A 85 48.07 77.49 36.39
C PRO A 85 47.52 77.63 34.97
N ALA A 86 48.44 77.53 33.97
CA ALA A 86 48.07 77.56 32.57
C ALA A 86 46.99 76.48 32.33
N ALA A 87 45.86 76.88 31.87
CA ALA A 87 44.80 76.00 31.48
C ALA A 87 45.40 75.07 30.42
N ILE A 88 45.49 73.82 30.70
CA ILE A 88 45.85 72.79 29.71
C ILE A 88 44.93 73.02 28.50
N ALA A 89 45.48 73.33 27.33
CA ALA A 89 44.73 73.47 26.09
C ALA A 89 43.86 72.19 25.91
N PRO A 90 42.53 72.36 25.66
CA PRO A 90 41.72 71.20 25.47
C PRO A 90 42.27 70.39 24.31
N LEU A 91 42.79 69.20 24.64
CA LEU A 91 43.18 68.24 23.64
C LEU A 91 41.96 68.05 22.71
N GLN A 92 42.17 68.22 21.39
CA GLN A 92 41.11 68.11 20.39
C GLN A 92 40.41 66.76 20.59
N ARG A 93 39.10 66.80 20.82
CA ARG A 93 38.26 65.59 20.93
C ARG A 93 38.32 64.87 19.58
N VAL A 94 39.05 63.78 19.53
CA VAL A 94 38.98 62.85 18.39
C VAL A 94 37.81 61.89 18.73
N PRO A 95 36.81 61.81 17.91
CA PRO A 95 35.69 60.89 18.14
C PRO A 95 36.26 59.46 18.00
N THR A 96 36.47 58.81 19.13
CA THR A 96 36.88 57.40 19.20
C THR A 96 35.90 56.67 20.13
N SER A 97 35.56 55.44 19.82
CA SER A 97 34.71 54.59 20.66
C SER A 97 35.33 54.31 22.03
N THR A 98 36.60 54.61 22.21
CA THR A 98 37.36 54.32 23.40
C THR A 98 37.75 55.62 24.10
N SER A 99 37.51 55.71 25.39
CA SER A 99 37.92 56.80 26.25
C SER A 99 39.14 56.42 27.11
N VAL A 100 40.14 57.29 27.22
CA VAL A 100 41.29 57.12 28.09
C VAL A 100 41.21 58.19 29.16
N THR A 101 41.09 57.79 30.43
CA THR A 101 40.94 58.67 31.56
C THR A 101 42.11 58.48 32.53
N LEU A 102 42.71 59.57 32.93
CA LEU A 102 43.76 59.61 33.95
C LEU A 102 43.14 59.98 35.32
N ILE A 103 43.31 59.08 36.27
CA ILE A 103 42.84 59.29 37.64
C ILE A 103 44.06 59.44 38.59
N GLY A 104 44.11 60.54 39.32
CA GLY A 104 45.17 60.75 40.23
C GLY A 104 45.09 59.94 41.52
N PRO A 105 46.09 60.02 42.48
CA PRO A 105 46.16 59.21 43.68
C PRO A 105 44.99 59.44 44.64
N GLY A 106 44.28 60.56 44.52
CA GLY A 106 43.08 60.92 45.36
C GLY A 106 41.74 60.52 44.65
N GLY A 107 41.75 59.80 43.55
CA GLY A 107 40.50 59.44 42.81
C GLY A 107 40.00 60.60 41.93
N VAL A 108 40.72 61.68 41.83
CA VAL A 108 40.33 62.82 40.98
C VAL A 108 40.74 62.63 39.56
N VAL A 109 39.79 62.87 38.60
CA VAL A 109 40.10 62.80 37.15
C VAL A 109 41.02 63.98 36.80
N LEU A 110 42.24 63.66 36.41
CA LEU A 110 43.24 64.63 36.00
C LEU A 110 43.14 64.99 34.51
N GLY A 111 42.64 64.10 33.68
CA GLY A 111 42.44 64.35 32.27
C GLY A 111 41.72 63.20 31.55
N GLN A 112 41.05 63.49 30.43
CA GLN A 112 40.34 62.54 29.60
C GLN A 112 40.65 62.82 28.11
N ILE A 113 40.90 61.77 27.37
CA ILE A 113 41.18 61.82 25.93
C ILE A 113 40.26 60.84 25.23
N GLY A 114 39.63 61.28 24.16
CA GLY A 114 38.75 60.43 23.36
C GLY A 114 37.39 60.16 24.00
N GLY A 115 36.56 59.45 23.24
CA GLY A 115 35.21 59.05 23.64
C GLY A 115 34.13 60.04 23.23
N ASP A 116 33.13 59.54 22.58
CA ASP A 116 31.87 60.21 22.22
C ASP A 116 30.90 60.30 23.42
N LEU A 117 31.39 59.78 24.54
CA LEU A 117 30.57 59.61 25.76
C LEU A 117 30.48 60.92 26.54
N ASN A 118 29.31 61.20 27.07
CA ASN A 118 29.13 62.26 28.02
C ASN A 118 30.19 62.16 29.11
N SER A 119 31.20 62.95 28.97
CA SER A 119 32.39 62.93 29.80
C SER A 119 32.10 63.06 31.32
N THR A 120 30.95 63.63 31.65
CA THR A 120 30.45 63.77 33.00
C THR A 120 29.90 62.46 33.60
N GLU A 121 29.27 61.60 32.79
CA GLU A 121 28.70 60.33 33.25
C GLU A 121 29.78 59.30 33.53
N ILE A 122 30.74 59.10 32.62
CA ILE A 122 31.86 58.17 32.82
C ILE A 122 32.73 58.60 33.96
N SER A 123 33.04 59.89 34.11
CA SER A 123 33.90 60.39 35.20
C SER A 123 33.33 60.07 36.58
N SER A 124 32.05 60.09 36.77
CA SER A 124 31.41 59.74 38.06
C SER A 124 31.57 58.24 38.39
N TYR A 125 31.44 57.34 37.38
CA TYR A 125 31.61 55.90 37.58
C TYR A 125 33.08 55.48 37.67
N LEU A 126 33.94 56.13 36.95
CA LEU A 126 35.39 55.86 37.00
C LEU A 126 36.03 56.33 38.34
N GLN A 127 35.49 57.37 38.97
CA GLN A 127 35.87 57.80 40.36
C GLN A 127 35.63 56.71 41.39
N ALA A 128 34.69 55.79 41.15
CA ALA A 128 34.38 54.66 42.04
C ALA A 128 35.41 53.51 41.89
N ILE A 129 36.31 53.55 40.90
CA ILE A 129 37.34 52.50 40.71
C ILE A 129 38.42 52.70 41.76
N THR A 130 38.46 51.81 42.72
CA THR A 130 39.48 51.82 43.76
C THR A 130 40.79 51.18 43.30
N PRO A 131 41.96 51.61 43.81
CA PRO A 131 43.25 50.97 43.51
C PRO A 131 43.24 49.46 43.80
N ALA A 132 42.51 49.01 44.77
CA ALA A 132 42.34 47.59 45.09
C ALA A 132 41.66 46.81 43.95
N GLN A 133 40.63 47.36 43.30
CA GLN A 133 39.96 46.75 42.15
C GLN A 133 40.90 46.64 40.92
N VAL A 134 41.69 47.69 40.69
CA VAL A 134 42.71 47.67 39.59
C VAL A 134 43.73 46.56 39.81
N ILE A 135 44.20 46.40 41.04
CA ILE A 135 45.18 45.35 41.38
C ILE A 135 44.55 43.96 41.29
N SER A 136 43.29 43.83 41.69
CA SER A 136 42.59 42.52 41.63
C SER A 136 42.40 42.01 40.22
N HIS A 137 42.17 42.86 39.24
CA HIS A 137 41.94 42.47 37.83
C HIS A 137 43.22 42.28 37.05
N ARG A 138 44.41 42.58 37.59
CA ARG A 138 45.76 42.31 36.98
C ARG A 138 45.85 42.71 35.52
N ASN A 139 45.45 43.90 35.13
CA ASN A 139 45.46 44.40 33.74
C ASN A 139 44.54 43.61 32.81
N LYS A 140 43.57 42.90 33.28
CA LYS A 140 42.54 42.25 32.43
C LYS A 140 41.34 43.14 32.29
N PRO A 141 40.68 43.17 31.12
CA PRO A 141 39.44 43.87 30.93
C PRO A 141 38.34 43.32 31.85
N PHE A 142 37.54 44.20 32.46
CA PHE A 142 36.38 43.85 33.28
C PHE A 142 35.20 44.75 32.94
N THR A 143 33.97 44.30 33.28
CA THR A 143 32.74 45.05 33.01
C THR A 143 32.41 45.94 34.22
N LEU A 144 32.16 47.20 33.95
CA LEU A 144 31.65 48.16 34.92
C LEU A 144 30.16 48.39 34.57
N GLU A 145 29.30 47.99 35.49
CA GLU A 145 27.86 48.18 35.35
C GLU A 145 27.50 49.65 35.56
N ALA A 146 26.68 50.22 34.67
CA ALA A 146 26.17 51.58 34.76
C ALA A 146 24.71 51.63 34.36
N PRO A 147 23.89 52.61 34.86
CA PRO A 147 22.45 52.62 34.65
C PRO A 147 21.98 52.70 33.20
N ASN A 148 22.74 53.34 32.33
CA ASN A 148 22.31 53.51 30.93
C ASN A 148 22.96 52.52 29.95
N SER A 149 24.20 52.15 30.19
CA SER A 149 24.96 51.19 29.35
C SER A 149 26.19 50.72 30.12
N ASP A 150 26.45 49.42 30.09
CA ASP A 150 27.63 48.83 30.66
C ASP A 150 28.90 49.30 29.90
N PHE A 151 30.00 49.36 30.62
CA PHE A 151 31.32 49.70 30.06
C PHE A 151 32.30 48.54 30.21
N ARG A 152 33.01 48.26 29.15
CA ARG A 152 34.19 47.38 29.22
C ARG A 152 35.43 48.21 29.50
N VAL A 153 36.13 47.90 30.60
CA VAL A 153 37.17 48.75 31.17
C VAL A 153 38.42 47.94 31.40
N ILE A 154 39.57 48.55 31.08
CA ILE A 154 40.87 48.08 31.53
C ILE A 154 41.56 49.21 32.31
N ALA A 155 42.05 48.91 33.49
CA ALA A 155 42.73 49.88 34.34
C ALA A 155 44.17 49.43 34.62
N GLN A 156 45.11 50.36 34.50
CA GLN A 156 46.53 50.10 34.69
C GLN A 156 47.17 51.16 35.59
N PRO A 157 47.95 50.77 36.63
CA PRO A 157 48.63 51.71 37.47
C PRO A 157 49.82 52.36 36.73
N LEU A 158 49.96 53.68 36.97
CA LEU A 158 51.12 54.40 36.45
C LEU A 158 52.38 54.13 37.30
N PRO A 159 53.55 54.05 36.65
CA PRO A 159 54.81 54.00 37.39
C PRO A 159 54.93 55.22 38.31
N SER A 160 55.56 55.08 39.45
CA SER A 160 55.80 56.14 40.43
C SER A 160 54.60 56.66 41.26
N GLY A 161 53.49 55.95 41.29
CA GLY A 161 52.35 56.33 42.13
C GLY A 161 51.56 57.56 41.67
N LEU A 162 51.72 57.98 40.43
CA LEU A 162 51.06 59.14 39.82
C LEU A 162 49.56 58.95 39.54
N GLY A 163 49.02 57.76 39.79
CA GLY A 163 47.62 57.46 39.56
C GLY A 163 47.35 56.22 38.72
N ILE A 164 46.20 56.18 38.10
CA ILE A 164 45.70 55.04 37.30
C ILE A 164 45.27 55.56 35.94
N VAL A 165 45.62 54.87 34.87
CA VAL A 165 45.05 55.05 33.53
C VAL A 165 43.92 54.06 33.35
N VAL A 166 42.75 54.55 33.03
CA VAL A 166 41.57 53.75 32.76
C VAL A 166 41.18 53.96 31.29
N VAL A 167 41.11 52.86 30.56
CA VAL A 167 40.63 52.83 29.16
C VAL A 167 39.25 52.16 29.20
N ALA A 168 38.24 52.84 28.68
CA ALA A 168 36.84 52.39 28.73
C ALA A 168 36.19 52.45 27.36
N GLN A 169 35.34 51.48 27.05
CA GLN A 169 34.51 51.44 25.87
C GLN A 169 33.06 51.03 26.25
N SER A 170 32.09 51.69 25.67
CA SER A 170 30.65 51.40 25.96
C SER A 170 30.20 50.17 25.20
N TYR A 171 29.34 49.35 25.81
CA TYR A 171 28.61 48.29 25.17
C TYR A 171 27.45 48.79 24.28
N GLU A 172 27.08 50.08 24.34
CA GLU A 172 25.95 50.64 23.60
C GLU A 172 25.98 50.31 22.11
N ALA A 173 27.12 50.43 21.43
CA ALA A 173 27.27 50.09 20.03
C ALA A 173 27.09 48.60 19.76
N VAL A 174 27.55 47.75 20.67
CA VAL A 174 27.38 46.29 20.62
C VAL A 174 25.92 45.92 20.81
N ASP A 175 25.29 46.48 21.85
CA ASP A 175 23.88 46.19 22.16
C ASP A 175 22.94 46.69 21.04
N LEU A 176 23.17 47.88 20.46
CA LEU A 176 22.44 48.37 19.31
C LEU A 176 22.57 47.47 18.12
N THR A 177 23.77 46.94 17.88
CA THR A 177 24.02 45.99 16.77
C THR A 177 23.31 44.69 17.01
N LEU A 178 23.39 44.14 18.22
CA LEU A 178 22.70 42.91 18.60
C LEU A 178 21.17 43.06 18.48
N HIS A 179 20.60 44.17 18.97
CA HIS A 179 19.16 44.42 18.85
C HIS A 179 18.67 44.56 17.40
N ARG A 180 19.45 45.24 16.54
CA ARG A 180 19.11 45.32 15.10
C ARG A 180 19.15 43.95 14.43
N LEU A 181 20.18 43.17 14.71
CA LEU A 181 20.31 41.82 14.19
C LEU A 181 19.20 40.90 14.70
N GLN A 182 18.86 41.00 16.02
CA GLN A 182 17.76 40.23 16.61
C GLN A 182 16.43 40.56 15.92
N GLY A 183 16.14 41.83 15.65
CA GLY A 183 14.94 42.22 14.92
C GLY A 183 14.88 41.60 13.52
N LEU A 184 16.01 41.60 12.79
CA LEU A 184 16.11 40.96 11.47
C LEU A 184 15.94 39.42 11.55
N PHE A 185 16.57 38.77 12.53
CA PHE A 185 16.42 37.32 12.71
C PHE A 185 14.99 36.93 13.04
N ILE A 186 14.31 37.68 13.91
CA ILE A 186 12.89 37.47 14.23
C ILE A 186 12.03 37.59 12.96
N LEU A 187 12.22 38.65 12.16
CA LEU A 187 11.48 38.86 10.92
C LEU A 187 11.69 37.71 9.91
N ILE A 188 12.95 37.34 9.68
CA ILE A 188 13.32 36.25 8.78
C ILE A 188 12.76 34.93 9.32
N GLY A 189 12.81 34.68 10.64
CA GLY A 189 12.29 33.50 11.29
C GLY A 189 10.79 33.34 11.09
N PHE A 190 10.03 34.42 11.31
CA PHE A 190 8.58 34.40 11.05
C PHE A 190 8.27 34.13 9.57
N ALA A 191 8.97 34.78 8.64
CA ALA A 191 8.79 34.54 7.22
C ALA A 191 9.10 33.09 6.86
N MET A 192 10.21 32.55 7.37
CA MET A 192 10.63 31.16 7.12
C MET A 192 9.61 30.15 7.67
N ILE A 193 9.15 30.32 8.91
CA ILE A 193 8.14 29.46 9.53
C ILE A 193 6.83 29.52 8.75
N PHE A 194 6.41 30.70 8.29
CA PHE A 194 5.22 30.86 7.45
C PHE A 194 5.35 30.09 6.15
N PHE A 195 6.47 30.20 5.43
CA PHE A 195 6.69 29.45 4.20
C PHE A 195 6.78 27.95 4.42
N ILE A 196 7.45 27.51 5.51
CA ILE A 196 7.50 26.10 5.88
C ILE A 196 6.09 25.56 6.17
N ALA A 197 5.26 26.31 6.92
CA ALA A 197 3.89 25.93 7.19
C ALA A 197 3.06 25.78 5.91
N LEU A 198 3.20 26.73 4.99
CA LEU A 198 2.50 26.69 3.70
C LEU A 198 2.97 25.52 2.82
N ALA A 199 4.28 25.36 2.71
CA ALA A 199 4.88 24.29 1.90
C ALA A 199 4.56 22.91 2.47
N SER A 200 4.73 22.71 3.78
CA SER A 200 4.43 21.43 4.44
C SER A 200 2.95 21.06 4.28
N ARG A 201 2.03 22.04 4.47
CA ARG A 201 0.60 21.81 4.25
C ARG A 201 0.29 21.35 2.82
N LYS A 202 0.89 21.99 1.81
CA LYS A 202 0.73 21.62 0.39
C LYS A 202 1.28 20.23 0.11
N VAL A 203 2.50 19.94 0.56
CA VAL A 203 3.14 18.62 0.35
C VAL A 203 2.33 17.50 1.01
N ILE A 204 1.93 17.68 2.27
CA ILE A 204 1.14 16.67 2.99
C ILE A 204 -0.23 16.48 2.33
N GLN A 205 -0.90 17.56 1.91
CA GLN A 205 -2.20 17.49 1.24
C GLN A 205 -2.12 16.69 -0.07
N VAL A 206 -1.10 16.95 -0.90
CA VAL A 206 -0.90 16.22 -2.16
C VAL A 206 -0.56 14.76 -1.90
N SER A 207 0.30 14.49 -0.92
CA SER A 207 0.72 13.11 -0.56
C SER A 207 -0.42 12.26 0.02
N LEU A 208 -1.38 12.87 0.74
CA LEU A 208 -2.51 12.17 1.34
C LEU A 208 -3.77 12.12 0.46
N ARG A 209 -3.81 12.87 -0.65
CA ARG A 209 -4.95 12.85 -1.57
C ARG A 209 -5.37 11.45 -2.06
N PRO A 210 -4.44 10.53 -2.38
CA PRO A 210 -4.81 9.18 -2.79
C PRO A 210 -5.58 8.39 -1.74
N LEU A 211 -5.36 8.65 -0.44
CA LEU A 211 -6.11 7.98 0.64
C LEU A 211 -7.60 8.35 0.65
N ALA A 212 -7.94 9.60 0.33
CA ALA A 212 -9.35 10.00 0.18
C ALA A 212 -10.02 9.27 -1.00
N THR A 213 -9.28 8.98 -2.06
CA THR A 213 -9.79 8.18 -3.19
C THR A 213 -10.02 6.72 -2.79
N VAL A 214 -9.15 6.16 -1.94
CA VAL A 214 -9.34 4.81 -1.37
C VAL A 214 -10.63 4.75 -0.56
N GLU A 215 -10.90 5.75 0.30
CA GLU A 215 -12.12 5.85 1.10
C GLU A 215 -13.37 5.88 0.22
N ALA A 216 -13.42 6.78 -0.77
CA ALA A 216 -14.55 6.90 -1.69
C ALA A 216 -14.78 5.62 -2.53
N THR A 217 -13.71 4.92 -2.93
CA THR A 217 -13.84 3.65 -3.67
C THR A 217 -14.33 2.54 -2.75
N ALA A 218 -13.86 2.49 -1.50
CA ALA A 218 -14.34 1.52 -0.51
C ALA A 218 -15.83 1.71 -0.20
N GLU A 219 -16.33 2.94 -0.16
CA GLU A 219 -17.75 3.25 0.02
C GLU A 219 -18.58 2.72 -1.17
N ARG A 220 -18.15 2.95 -2.42
CA ARG A 220 -18.81 2.39 -3.61
C ARG A 220 -18.85 0.86 -3.59
N ILE A 221 -17.76 0.21 -3.15
CA ILE A 221 -17.72 -1.25 -3.03
C ILE A 221 -18.71 -1.74 -1.96
N ALA A 222 -18.81 -1.03 -0.83
CA ALA A 222 -19.77 -1.34 0.23
C ALA A 222 -21.22 -1.19 -0.24
N GLU A 223 -21.50 -0.29 -1.17
CA GLU A 223 -22.79 -0.12 -1.85
C GLU A 223 -23.07 -1.20 -2.91
N GLY A 224 -22.08 -2.09 -3.20
CA GLY A 224 -22.24 -3.23 -4.11
C GLY A 224 -21.58 -3.09 -5.46
N ASP A 225 -20.89 -1.98 -5.76
CA ASP A 225 -20.12 -1.82 -7.01
C ASP A 225 -18.76 -2.53 -6.90
N LEU A 226 -18.76 -3.85 -7.11
CA LEU A 226 -17.55 -4.68 -7.09
C LEU A 226 -16.62 -4.44 -8.30
N THR A 227 -17.08 -3.66 -9.29
CA THR A 227 -16.26 -3.32 -10.47
C THR A 227 -15.40 -2.08 -10.24
N ALA A 228 -15.66 -1.33 -9.18
CA ALA A 228 -14.90 -0.16 -8.82
C ALA A 228 -13.42 -0.51 -8.60
N ARG A 229 -12.53 0.32 -9.12
CA ARG A 229 -11.07 0.17 -8.98
C ARG A 229 -10.45 1.47 -8.50
N LEU A 230 -9.39 1.34 -7.74
CA LEU A 230 -8.55 2.46 -7.35
C LEU A 230 -7.70 2.88 -8.54
N PRO A 231 -7.47 4.20 -8.72
CA PRO A 231 -6.64 4.70 -9.82
C PRO A 231 -5.20 4.20 -9.69
N ASP A 232 -4.59 3.92 -10.83
CA ASP A 232 -3.19 3.48 -10.87
C ASP A 232 -2.26 4.56 -10.34
N LEU A 233 -1.49 4.19 -9.33
CA LEU A 233 -0.45 5.02 -8.73
C LEU A 233 0.93 4.42 -9.02
N LYS A 234 1.97 5.25 -8.92
CA LYS A 234 3.35 4.79 -9.11
C LYS A 234 3.66 3.67 -8.10
N PRO A 235 4.04 2.47 -8.57
CA PRO A 235 4.23 1.29 -7.71
C PRO A 235 5.39 1.44 -6.71
N ASN A 236 6.28 2.41 -6.92
CA ASN A 236 7.45 2.65 -6.08
C ASN A 236 7.13 3.43 -4.79
N THR A 237 5.88 3.83 -4.57
CA THR A 237 5.45 4.51 -3.34
C THR A 237 4.68 3.55 -2.43
N GLU A 238 4.69 3.81 -1.12
CA GLU A 238 3.95 3.01 -0.13
C GLU A 238 2.45 2.96 -0.45
N VAL A 239 1.89 4.11 -0.85
CA VAL A 239 0.48 4.22 -1.22
C VAL A 239 0.21 3.51 -2.55
N GLY A 240 1.13 3.58 -3.52
CA GLY A 240 1.03 2.84 -4.78
C GLY A 240 1.02 1.33 -4.59
N ARG A 241 1.89 0.81 -3.69
CA ARG A 241 1.89 -0.63 -3.34
C ARG A 241 0.58 -1.04 -2.65
N LEU A 242 0.06 -0.20 -1.75
CA LEU A 242 -1.24 -0.44 -1.11
C LEU A 242 -2.37 -0.52 -2.14
N VAL A 243 -2.44 0.45 -3.06
CA VAL A 243 -3.45 0.48 -4.14
C VAL A 243 -3.38 -0.77 -5.01
N ASN A 244 -2.19 -1.19 -5.44
CA ASN A 244 -2.01 -2.41 -6.23
C ASN A 244 -2.49 -3.66 -5.49
N THR A 245 -2.13 -3.80 -4.21
CA THR A 245 -2.56 -4.93 -3.37
C THR A 245 -4.09 -4.94 -3.22
N LEU A 246 -4.69 -3.78 -2.98
CA LEU A 246 -6.15 -3.65 -2.89
C LEU A 246 -6.84 -3.99 -4.21
N ASN A 247 -6.36 -3.50 -5.36
CA ASN A 247 -6.93 -3.83 -6.67
C ASN A 247 -6.83 -5.34 -6.96
N THR A 248 -5.72 -6.00 -6.58
CA THR A 248 -5.57 -7.45 -6.71
C THR A 248 -6.58 -8.19 -5.82
N MET A 249 -6.79 -7.74 -4.59
CA MET A 249 -7.79 -8.31 -3.68
C MET A 249 -9.21 -8.14 -4.24
N LEU A 250 -9.53 -6.95 -4.76
CA LEU A 250 -10.84 -6.66 -5.38
C LEU A 250 -11.11 -7.56 -6.60
N SER A 251 -10.11 -7.79 -7.45
CA SER A 251 -10.24 -8.71 -8.58
C SER A 251 -10.57 -10.13 -8.13
N ARG A 252 -9.90 -10.63 -7.10
CA ARG A 252 -10.20 -11.97 -6.54
C ARG A 252 -11.60 -12.06 -5.92
N ILE A 253 -12.05 -10.99 -5.26
CA ILE A 253 -13.41 -10.93 -4.70
C ILE A 253 -14.44 -10.95 -5.84
N GLU A 254 -14.26 -10.13 -6.87
CA GLU A 254 -15.16 -10.09 -8.04
C GLU A 254 -15.23 -11.45 -8.75
N GLU A 255 -14.08 -12.11 -8.98
CA GLU A 255 -14.02 -13.46 -9.55
C GLU A 255 -14.77 -14.48 -8.70
N SER A 256 -14.58 -14.43 -7.37
CA SER A 256 -15.29 -15.32 -6.44
C SER A 256 -16.80 -15.10 -6.46
N PHE A 257 -17.25 -13.85 -6.51
CA PHE A 257 -18.68 -13.52 -6.61
C PHE A 257 -19.25 -14.00 -7.95
N LYS A 258 -18.57 -13.77 -9.07
CA LYS A 258 -19.00 -14.26 -10.39
C LYS A 258 -19.09 -15.78 -10.42
N ALA A 259 -18.07 -16.47 -9.87
CA ALA A 259 -18.10 -17.93 -9.75
C ALA A 259 -19.30 -18.43 -8.94
N ARG A 260 -19.60 -17.75 -7.83
CA ARG A 260 -20.76 -18.08 -6.97
C ARG A 260 -22.08 -17.87 -7.68
N ILE A 261 -22.29 -16.72 -8.33
CA ILE A 261 -23.52 -16.43 -9.11
C ILE A 261 -23.69 -17.48 -10.20
N ASN A 262 -22.65 -17.77 -10.97
CA ASN A 262 -22.70 -18.79 -12.03
C ASN A 262 -23.01 -20.19 -11.46
N SER A 263 -22.53 -20.50 -10.25
CA SER A 263 -22.83 -21.76 -9.58
C SER A 263 -24.29 -21.81 -9.11
N GLU A 264 -24.81 -20.72 -8.53
CA GLU A 264 -26.23 -20.63 -8.13
C GLU A 264 -27.18 -20.74 -9.34
N ASP A 265 -26.86 -20.10 -10.45
CA ASP A 265 -27.68 -20.17 -11.68
C ASP A 265 -27.64 -21.56 -12.31
N ARG A 266 -26.49 -22.26 -12.25
CA ARG A 266 -26.39 -23.68 -12.65
C ARG A 266 -27.27 -24.56 -11.77
N LEU A 267 -27.21 -24.38 -10.46
CA LEU A 267 -28.01 -25.15 -9.49
C LEU A 267 -29.50 -24.90 -9.70
N ARG A 268 -29.93 -23.65 -9.87
CA ARG A 268 -31.32 -23.31 -10.13
C ARG A 268 -31.86 -23.98 -11.38
N ARG A 269 -31.09 -23.93 -12.48
CA ARG A 269 -31.45 -24.62 -13.73
C ARG A 269 -31.52 -26.13 -13.51
N PHE A 270 -30.54 -26.73 -12.88
CA PHE A 270 -30.53 -28.16 -12.56
C PHE A 270 -31.80 -28.60 -11.78
N VAL A 271 -32.19 -27.87 -10.74
CA VAL A 271 -33.37 -28.19 -9.94
C VAL A 271 -34.65 -28.03 -10.76
N ALA A 272 -34.74 -27.00 -11.59
CA ALA A 272 -35.90 -26.79 -12.46
C ALA A 272 -36.06 -27.93 -13.47
N ASP A 273 -34.98 -28.28 -14.18
CA ASP A 273 -34.96 -29.31 -15.21
C ASP A 273 -35.26 -30.70 -14.62
N ALA A 274 -34.58 -31.04 -13.48
CA ALA A 274 -34.86 -32.27 -12.74
C ALA A 274 -36.34 -32.38 -12.31
N SER A 275 -36.95 -31.28 -11.84
CA SER A 275 -38.32 -31.23 -11.45
C SER A 275 -39.28 -31.47 -12.63
N HIS A 276 -38.95 -30.93 -13.79
CA HIS A 276 -39.72 -31.15 -15.01
C HIS A 276 -39.64 -32.62 -15.47
N GLU A 277 -38.45 -33.18 -15.52
CA GLU A 277 -38.25 -34.56 -15.97
C GLU A 277 -38.78 -35.63 -15.02
N LEU A 278 -38.83 -35.33 -13.70
CA LEU A 278 -39.51 -36.20 -12.72
C LEU A 278 -41.03 -36.11 -12.79
N ARG A 279 -41.59 -34.95 -13.11
CA ARG A 279 -43.05 -34.75 -13.17
C ARG A 279 -43.70 -35.56 -14.25
N THR A 280 -43.03 -35.71 -15.42
CA THR A 280 -43.57 -36.39 -16.58
C THR A 280 -43.90 -37.87 -16.29
N PRO A 281 -42.93 -38.72 -15.85
CA PRO A 281 -43.20 -40.11 -15.51
C PRO A 281 -44.21 -40.29 -14.34
N ILE A 282 -44.14 -39.43 -13.34
CA ILE A 282 -45.11 -39.43 -12.23
C ILE A 282 -46.53 -39.19 -12.78
N THR A 283 -46.70 -38.27 -13.71
CA THR A 283 -47.99 -37.98 -14.33
C THR A 283 -48.45 -39.16 -15.17
N ALA A 284 -47.56 -39.84 -15.91
CA ALA A 284 -47.90 -41.03 -16.66
C ALA A 284 -48.33 -42.19 -15.75
N ILE A 285 -47.53 -42.48 -14.69
CA ILE A 285 -47.90 -43.53 -13.70
C ILE A 285 -49.27 -43.24 -13.08
N ARG A 286 -49.52 -41.99 -12.65
CA ARG A 286 -50.80 -41.60 -12.11
C ARG A 286 -51.93 -41.75 -13.12
N GLY A 287 -51.70 -41.37 -14.38
CA GLY A 287 -52.67 -41.54 -15.45
C GLY A 287 -53.01 -43.03 -15.73
N PHE A 288 -52.01 -43.91 -15.76
CA PHE A 288 -52.23 -45.35 -15.91
C PHE A 288 -52.97 -45.97 -14.74
N ALA A 289 -52.61 -45.57 -13.51
CA ALA A 289 -53.33 -46.02 -12.30
C ALA A 289 -54.77 -45.53 -12.29
N GLU A 290 -55.05 -44.30 -12.73
CA GLU A 290 -56.38 -43.71 -12.83
C GLU A 290 -57.22 -44.45 -13.88
N LEU A 291 -56.70 -44.77 -15.08
CA LEU A 291 -57.34 -45.56 -16.12
C LEU A 291 -57.76 -46.95 -15.60
N HIS A 292 -56.93 -47.62 -14.83
CA HIS A 292 -57.30 -48.89 -14.18
C HIS A 292 -58.42 -48.72 -13.14
N ARG A 293 -58.30 -47.73 -12.28
CA ARG A 293 -59.30 -47.44 -11.25
C ARG A 293 -60.71 -47.10 -11.82
N GLN A 294 -60.72 -46.39 -12.95
CA GLN A 294 -61.98 -46.02 -13.63
C GLN A 294 -62.57 -47.19 -14.44
N GLY A 295 -61.93 -48.35 -14.49
CA GLY A 295 -62.40 -49.51 -15.23
C GLY A 295 -62.29 -49.35 -16.75
N ALA A 296 -61.48 -48.36 -17.25
CA ALA A 296 -61.24 -48.16 -18.69
C ALA A 296 -60.39 -49.26 -19.28
N VAL A 297 -59.64 -50.00 -18.45
CA VAL A 297 -58.80 -51.13 -18.82
C VAL A 297 -59.39 -52.40 -18.22
N THR A 298 -59.99 -53.26 -19.03
CA THR A 298 -60.64 -54.52 -18.62
C THR A 298 -59.98 -55.69 -19.33
N GLY A 299 -59.82 -56.79 -18.61
CA GLY A 299 -59.14 -58.02 -19.10
C GLY A 299 -57.69 -58.16 -18.65
N GLU A 300 -57.29 -59.40 -18.40
CA GLU A 300 -56.00 -59.74 -17.78
C GLU A 300 -54.80 -59.23 -18.61
N GLU A 301 -54.86 -59.41 -19.94
CA GLU A 301 -53.78 -59.01 -20.85
C GLU A 301 -53.54 -57.48 -20.86
N LYS A 302 -54.64 -56.68 -20.95
CA LYS A 302 -54.52 -55.22 -20.92
C LYS A 302 -54.09 -54.68 -19.56
N THR A 303 -54.50 -55.35 -18.49
CA THR A 303 -54.06 -55.00 -17.11
C THR A 303 -52.57 -55.29 -16.95
N LYS A 304 -52.05 -56.40 -17.47
CA LYS A 304 -50.66 -56.77 -17.48
C LYS A 304 -49.83 -55.78 -18.30
N GLU A 305 -50.29 -55.36 -19.45
CA GLU A 305 -49.65 -54.32 -20.26
C GLU A 305 -49.55 -52.99 -19.52
N LEU A 306 -50.65 -52.56 -18.88
CA LEU A 306 -50.69 -51.32 -18.10
C LEU A 306 -49.76 -51.37 -16.89
N LEU A 307 -49.73 -52.47 -16.14
CA LEU A 307 -48.79 -52.68 -15.04
C LEU A 307 -47.33 -52.68 -15.53
N GLY A 308 -47.05 -53.30 -16.70
CA GLY A 308 -45.76 -53.24 -17.36
C GLY A 308 -45.30 -51.82 -17.71
N ARG A 309 -46.23 -50.97 -18.16
CA ARG A 309 -45.97 -49.55 -18.40
C ARG A 309 -45.65 -48.79 -17.11
N ILE A 310 -46.41 -49.03 -16.03
CA ILE A 310 -46.14 -48.46 -14.72
C ILE A 310 -44.74 -48.90 -14.21
N GLU A 311 -44.42 -50.18 -14.33
CA GLU A 311 -43.12 -50.71 -13.93
C GLU A 311 -41.99 -50.11 -14.75
N SER A 312 -42.15 -49.95 -16.05
CA SER A 312 -41.19 -49.31 -16.94
C SER A 312 -40.92 -47.84 -16.54
N GLU A 313 -41.98 -47.05 -16.31
CA GLU A 313 -41.81 -45.67 -15.88
C GLU A 313 -41.20 -45.55 -14.47
N SER A 314 -41.49 -46.49 -13.56
CA SER A 314 -40.87 -46.54 -12.26
C SER A 314 -39.36 -46.87 -12.33
N LYS A 315 -38.94 -47.80 -13.16
CA LYS A 315 -37.57 -48.12 -13.43
C LYS A 315 -36.81 -46.91 -14.03
N ARG A 316 -37.46 -46.24 -15.01
CA ARG A 316 -36.93 -45.02 -15.63
C ARG A 316 -36.70 -43.92 -14.62
N MET A 317 -37.66 -43.71 -13.67
CA MET A 317 -37.51 -42.74 -12.56
C MET A 317 -36.33 -43.13 -11.67
N GLY A 318 -36.13 -44.40 -11.32
CA GLY A 318 -35.01 -44.88 -10.56
C GLY A 318 -33.67 -44.51 -11.23
N SER A 319 -33.49 -44.84 -12.52
CA SER A 319 -32.30 -44.47 -13.28
C SER A 319 -32.10 -42.97 -13.34
N LEU A 320 -33.17 -42.18 -13.55
CA LEU A 320 -33.05 -40.70 -13.56
C LEU A 320 -32.56 -40.14 -12.22
N VAL A 321 -33.02 -40.64 -11.08
CA VAL A 321 -32.58 -40.22 -9.75
C VAL A 321 -31.11 -40.60 -9.54
N GLU A 322 -30.71 -41.83 -9.94
CA GLU A 322 -29.31 -42.26 -9.84
C GLU A 322 -28.36 -41.37 -10.71
N ASP A 323 -28.77 -41.03 -11.91
CA ASP A 323 -28.07 -40.15 -12.82
C ASP A 323 -27.90 -38.76 -12.25
N LEU A 324 -28.98 -38.21 -11.67
CA LEU A 324 -28.95 -36.89 -10.99
C LEU A 324 -28.04 -36.88 -9.76
N LEU A 325 -28.07 -37.94 -8.93
CA LEU A 325 -27.21 -38.07 -7.78
C LEU A 325 -25.73 -38.22 -8.19
N LEU A 326 -25.47 -38.94 -9.30
CA LEU A 326 -24.13 -39.03 -9.84
C LEU A 326 -23.59 -37.68 -10.29
N LEU A 327 -24.36 -36.96 -11.10
CA LEU A 327 -23.98 -35.61 -11.57
C LEU A 327 -23.75 -34.65 -10.41
N ALA A 328 -24.60 -34.68 -9.37
CA ALA A 328 -24.43 -33.86 -8.18
C ALA A 328 -23.14 -34.20 -7.40
N ARG A 329 -22.73 -35.48 -7.36
CA ARG A 329 -21.46 -35.90 -6.73
C ARG A 329 -20.25 -35.49 -7.54
N LEU A 330 -20.31 -35.59 -8.88
CA LEU A 330 -19.22 -35.19 -9.78
C LEU A 330 -19.01 -33.66 -9.78
N ASP A 331 -20.08 -32.87 -9.69
CA ASP A 331 -20.01 -31.40 -9.55
C ASP A 331 -19.33 -30.94 -8.25
N GLN A 332 -19.32 -31.76 -7.19
CA GLN A 332 -18.71 -31.43 -5.90
C GLN A 332 -17.20 -31.74 -5.82
N SER A 333 -16.54 -32.05 -6.94
CA SER A 333 -15.08 -32.34 -7.01
C SER A 333 -14.61 -33.37 -5.97
N ARG A 334 -15.44 -34.40 -5.67
CA ARG A 334 -14.99 -35.50 -4.81
C ARG A 334 -13.99 -36.35 -5.60
N GLU A 335 -12.86 -36.64 -4.95
CA GLU A 335 -11.84 -37.54 -5.48
C GLU A 335 -12.48 -38.83 -6.00
N ILE A 336 -12.27 -39.06 -7.30
CA ILE A 336 -12.64 -40.34 -7.93
C ILE A 336 -11.60 -41.35 -7.50
N LYS A 337 -12.05 -42.63 -7.31
CA LYS A 337 -11.12 -43.72 -7.11
C LYS A 337 -10.26 -43.84 -8.37
N THR A 338 -8.95 -43.68 -8.20
CA THR A 338 -8.01 -43.77 -9.31
C THR A 338 -7.22 -45.07 -9.15
N GLU A 339 -7.64 -46.07 -9.89
CA GLU A 339 -7.01 -47.41 -9.96
C GLU A 339 -6.61 -47.72 -11.40
N PRO A 340 -5.64 -48.61 -11.65
CA PRO A 340 -5.36 -49.09 -13.02
C PRO A 340 -6.54 -49.89 -13.55
N VAL A 341 -7.18 -49.40 -14.62
CA VAL A 341 -8.32 -50.05 -15.28
C VAL A 341 -7.88 -50.60 -16.62
N ASN A 342 -8.14 -51.87 -16.85
CA ASN A 342 -7.94 -52.49 -18.15
C ASN A 342 -9.07 -52.07 -19.11
N LEU A 343 -8.81 -51.07 -19.94
CA LEU A 343 -9.79 -50.50 -20.87
C LEU A 343 -10.17 -51.49 -21.99
N SER A 344 -9.25 -52.33 -22.44
CA SER A 344 -9.53 -53.33 -23.48
C SER A 344 -10.60 -54.32 -23.03
N ARG A 345 -10.47 -54.82 -21.79
CA ARG A 345 -11.43 -55.74 -21.19
C ARG A 345 -12.76 -55.04 -20.85
N LEU A 346 -12.71 -53.87 -20.22
CA LEU A 346 -13.88 -53.10 -19.85
C LEU A 346 -14.77 -52.78 -21.08
N VAL A 347 -14.14 -52.33 -22.16
CA VAL A 347 -14.87 -52.04 -23.43
C VAL A 347 -15.44 -53.32 -24.03
N SER A 348 -14.70 -54.44 -23.99
CA SER A 348 -15.19 -55.73 -24.42
C SER A 348 -16.45 -56.17 -23.65
N ASP A 349 -16.44 -56.07 -22.33
CA ASP A 349 -17.59 -56.42 -21.46
C ASP A 349 -18.82 -55.52 -21.73
N ALA A 350 -18.58 -54.23 -21.95
CA ALA A 350 -19.63 -53.29 -22.31
C ALA A 350 -20.23 -53.57 -23.69
N VAL A 351 -19.41 -53.92 -24.68
CA VAL A 351 -19.84 -54.33 -26.02
C VAL A 351 -20.67 -55.62 -25.99
N GLU A 352 -20.23 -56.62 -25.25
CA GLU A 352 -21.01 -57.88 -25.13
C GLU A 352 -22.39 -57.61 -24.49
N SER A 353 -22.44 -56.79 -23.43
CA SER A 353 -23.69 -56.36 -22.80
C SER A 353 -24.60 -55.62 -23.79
N ALA A 354 -24.01 -54.72 -24.59
CA ALA A 354 -24.75 -53.96 -25.60
C ALA A 354 -25.29 -54.84 -26.77
N ARG A 355 -24.56 -55.88 -27.18
CA ARG A 355 -25.03 -56.86 -28.18
C ARG A 355 -26.27 -57.63 -27.72
N VAL A 356 -26.27 -58.06 -26.45
CA VAL A 356 -27.41 -58.75 -25.87
C VAL A 356 -28.64 -57.81 -25.77
N ALA A 357 -28.42 -56.56 -25.35
CA ALA A 357 -29.50 -55.57 -25.19
C ALA A 357 -30.06 -55.02 -26.51
N GLY A 358 -29.33 -55.14 -27.62
CA GLY A 358 -29.76 -54.59 -28.91
C GLY A 358 -29.42 -55.54 -30.10
N PRO A 359 -30.05 -56.69 -30.21
CA PRO A 359 -29.72 -57.70 -31.23
C PRO A 359 -29.95 -57.24 -32.70
N LEU A 360 -30.62 -56.12 -32.90
CA LEU A 360 -30.90 -55.54 -34.22
C LEU A 360 -29.76 -54.66 -34.75
N HIS A 361 -28.72 -54.37 -33.91
CA HIS A 361 -27.56 -53.59 -34.32
C HIS A 361 -26.33 -54.49 -34.43
N LYS A 362 -25.50 -54.26 -35.46
CA LYS A 362 -24.25 -54.98 -35.61
C LYS A 362 -23.15 -54.20 -34.89
N ILE A 363 -22.68 -54.70 -33.75
CA ILE A 363 -21.61 -54.06 -32.97
C ILE A 363 -20.31 -54.81 -33.23
N ASN A 364 -19.33 -54.16 -33.85
CA ASN A 364 -18.01 -54.67 -34.10
C ASN A 364 -17.05 -54.11 -33.06
N TYR A 365 -16.23 -54.93 -32.44
CA TYR A 365 -15.16 -54.48 -31.59
C TYR A 365 -13.84 -54.98 -32.08
N GLN A 366 -12.92 -54.05 -32.37
CA GLN A 366 -11.53 -54.34 -32.67
C GLN A 366 -10.76 -54.42 -31.37
N ASN A 367 -10.64 -55.64 -30.83
CA ASN A 367 -9.89 -55.87 -29.61
C ASN A 367 -8.40 -55.62 -29.89
N PRO A 368 -7.69 -54.77 -29.17
CA PRO A 368 -6.26 -54.57 -29.33
C PRO A 368 -5.49 -55.85 -28.99
N THR A 369 -4.32 -56.02 -29.60
CA THR A 369 -3.47 -57.22 -29.41
C THR A 369 -2.89 -57.29 -27.99
N GLU A 370 -2.71 -56.12 -27.35
CA GLU A 370 -2.19 -55.96 -25.98
C GLU A 370 -3.22 -55.31 -25.11
N ASP A 371 -3.21 -55.66 -23.83
CA ASP A 371 -4.06 -55.01 -22.82
C ASP A 371 -3.66 -53.54 -22.62
N ILE A 372 -4.60 -52.62 -22.80
CA ILE A 372 -4.42 -51.17 -22.67
C ILE A 372 -5.02 -50.75 -21.32
N TYR A 373 -4.21 -50.05 -20.52
CA TYR A 373 -4.61 -49.57 -19.19
C TYR A 373 -4.68 -48.06 -19.12
N SER A 374 -5.59 -47.56 -18.29
CA SER A 374 -5.66 -46.15 -17.90
C SER A 374 -5.95 -46.05 -16.39
N LEU A 375 -5.61 -44.92 -15.76
CA LEU A 375 -5.98 -44.67 -14.37
C LEU A 375 -7.42 -44.15 -14.30
N GLY A 376 -8.24 -44.71 -13.38
CA GLY A 376 -9.62 -44.25 -13.22
C GLY A 376 -10.48 -45.14 -12.35
N ASP A 377 -11.77 -44.84 -12.29
CA ASP A 377 -12.82 -45.60 -11.62
C ASP A 377 -13.46 -46.56 -12.65
N ASN A 378 -13.28 -47.86 -12.44
CA ASN A 378 -13.76 -48.91 -13.35
C ASN A 378 -15.26 -48.81 -13.61
N ASP A 379 -16.06 -48.60 -12.55
CA ASP A 379 -17.52 -48.59 -12.71
C ASP A 379 -17.98 -47.33 -13.47
N ARG A 380 -17.31 -46.20 -13.24
CA ARG A 380 -17.62 -44.94 -13.95
C ARG A 380 -17.22 -44.98 -15.42
N ILE A 381 -16.04 -45.53 -15.73
CA ILE A 381 -15.61 -45.66 -17.11
C ILE A 381 -16.53 -46.67 -17.84
N HIS A 382 -16.90 -47.77 -17.19
CA HIS A 382 -17.87 -48.72 -17.76
C HIS A 382 -19.20 -48.02 -18.06
N GLN A 383 -19.73 -47.20 -17.14
CA GLN A 383 -20.96 -46.42 -17.34
C GLN A 383 -20.87 -45.45 -18.51
N VAL A 384 -19.70 -44.81 -18.73
CA VAL A 384 -19.45 -43.93 -19.89
C VAL A 384 -19.58 -44.71 -21.20
N VAL A 385 -18.89 -45.84 -21.30
CA VAL A 385 -18.91 -46.67 -22.52
C VAL A 385 -20.33 -47.23 -22.74
N ALA A 386 -20.97 -47.69 -21.70
CA ALA A 386 -22.37 -48.19 -21.76
C ALA A 386 -23.35 -47.12 -22.23
N ASN A 387 -23.22 -45.87 -21.74
CA ASN A 387 -24.06 -44.73 -22.16
C ASN A 387 -23.87 -44.42 -23.65
N LEU A 388 -22.61 -44.40 -24.16
CA LEU A 388 -22.37 -44.16 -25.58
C LEU A 388 -22.93 -45.26 -26.45
N LEU A 389 -22.75 -46.54 -26.06
CA LEU A 389 -23.32 -47.67 -26.79
C LEU A 389 -24.85 -47.69 -26.77
N ALA A 390 -25.46 -47.32 -25.62
CA ALA A 390 -26.91 -47.15 -25.50
C ALA A 390 -27.40 -46.04 -26.41
N ASN A 391 -26.67 -44.91 -26.45
CA ASN A 391 -27.00 -43.77 -27.30
C ASN A 391 -26.95 -44.14 -28.79
N ALA A 392 -25.87 -44.81 -29.24
CA ALA A 392 -25.75 -45.30 -30.61
C ALA A 392 -26.90 -46.22 -31.01
N ARG A 393 -27.34 -47.14 -30.14
CA ARG A 393 -28.48 -48.07 -30.42
C ARG A 393 -29.85 -47.37 -30.41
N THR A 394 -30.06 -46.44 -29.48
CA THR A 394 -31.36 -45.81 -29.32
C THR A 394 -31.65 -44.78 -30.40
N HIS A 395 -30.61 -44.08 -30.87
CA HIS A 395 -30.77 -42.97 -31.80
C HIS A 395 -30.41 -43.33 -33.27
N THR A 396 -30.19 -44.62 -33.54
CA THR A 396 -29.93 -45.07 -34.89
C THR A 396 -30.96 -46.14 -35.33
N PRO A 397 -31.28 -46.26 -36.61
CA PRO A 397 -32.19 -47.29 -37.11
C PRO A 397 -31.68 -48.73 -36.90
N ALA A 398 -32.60 -49.71 -36.84
CA ALA A 398 -32.22 -51.11 -36.83
C ALA A 398 -31.34 -51.46 -38.07
N GLY A 399 -30.31 -52.23 -37.87
CA GLY A 399 -29.34 -52.58 -38.91
C GLY A 399 -28.12 -51.66 -38.98
N THR A 400 -28.09 -50.57 -38.20
CA THR A 400 -26.91 -49.69 -38.08
C THR A 400 -25.69 -50.49 -37.59
N VAL A 401 -24.54 -50.23 -38.18
CA VAL A 401 -23.26 -50.79 -37.74
C VAL A 401 -22.60 -49.83 -36.75
N ILE A 402 -22.22 -50.37 -35.63
CA ILE A 402 -21.50 -49.63 -34.54
C ILE A 402 -20.11 -50.23 -34.43
N ASP A 403 -19.08 -49.43 -34.73
CA ASP A 403 -17.68 -49.83 -34.66
C ASP A 403 -17.05 -49.24 -33.38
N VAL A 404 -16.42 -50.11 -32.58
CA VAL A 404 -15.77 -49.73 -31.32
C VAL A 404 -14.28 -50.06 -31.42
N SER A 405 -13.42 -49.14 -31.00
CA SER A 405 -11.99 -49.38 -30.98
C SER A 405 -11.34 -48.74 -29.73
N VAL A 406 -10.25 -49.34 -29.27
CA VAL A 406 -9.38 -48.83 -28.24
C VAL A 406 -7.98 -48.72 -28.78
N ALA A 407 -7.37 -47.56 -28.71
CA ALA A 407 -6.04 -47.31 -29.20
C ALA A 407 -5.20 -46.53 -28.22
N GLN A 408 -3.95 -46.90 -28.01
CA GLN A 408 -2.99 -46.17 -27.23
C GLN A 408 -2.18 -45.24 -28.13
N SER A 409 -1.93 -44.03 -27.70
CA SER A 409 -1.07 -43.04 -28.31
C SER A 409 0.00 -42.56 -27.32
N GLU A 410 0.94 -41.74 -27.76
CA GLU A 410 1.98 -41.16 -26.89
C GLU A 410 1.38 -40.30 -25.78
N ASP A 411 0.26 -39.62 -26.02
CA ASP A 411 -0.40 -38.69 -25.10
C ASP A 411 -1.40 -39.36 -24.15
N GLY A 412 -1.91 -40.55 -24.50
CA GLY A 412 -2.97 -41.21 -23.75
C GLY A 412 -3.65 -42.35 -24.47
N VAL A 413 -4.80 -42.76 -23.96
CA VAL A 413 -5.65 -43.80 -24.53
C VAL A 413 -6.90 -43.18 -25.14
N ARG A 414 -7.28 -43.61 -26.33
CA ARG A 414 -8.52 -43.23 -27.01
C ARG A 414 -9.45 -44.45 -27.14
N VAL A 415 -10.70 -44.22 -26.74
CA VAL A 415 -11.79 -45.16 -27.01
C VAL A 415 -12.76 -44.46 -27.98
N SER A 416 -12.92 -45.04 -29.17
CA SER A 416 -13.81 -44.49 -30.22
C SER A 416 -15.01 -45.38 -30.43
N ILE A 417 -16.19 -44.78 -30.50
CA ILE A 417 -17.47 -45.44 -30.79
C ILE A 417 -18.07 -44.70 -31.98
N SER A 418 -18.14 -45.37 -33.12
CA SER A 418 -18.63 -44.82 -34.39
C SER A 418 -19.90 -45.56 -34.83
N ASP A 419 -20.90 -44.83 -35.30
CA ASP A 419 -22.10 -45.35 -35.90
C ASP A 419 -22.29 -44.80 -37.31
N ASN A 420 -22.92 -45.56 -38.19
CA ASN A 420 -23.31 -45.11 -39.52
C ASN A 420 -24.80 -44.71 -39.60
N GLY A 421 -25.30 -44.08 -38.53
CA GLY A 421 -26.64 -43.59 -38.39
C GLY A 421 -26.93 -42.27 -39.10
N PRO A 422 -27.99 -41.55 -38.69
CA PRO A 422 -28.41 -40.30 -39.33
C PRO A 422 -27.46 -39.11 -39.08
N GLY A 423 -26.53 -39.22 -38.11
CA GLY A 423 -25.63 -38.15 -37.75
C GLY A 423 -26.32 -36.98 -37.04
N LEU A 424 -25.50 -35.97 -36.69
CA LEU A 424 -25.91 -34.78 -35.94
C LEU A 424 -25.59 -33.51 -36.74
N GLY A 425 -26.47 -32.52 -36.65
CA GLY A 425 -26.19 -31.19 -37.18
C GLY A 425 -25.22 -30.39 -36.29
N ASP A 426 -24.54 -29.39 -36.85
CA ASP A 426 -23.54 -28.56 -36.15
C ASP A 426 -24.09 -27.91 -34.85
N LYS A 427 -25.35 -27.49 -34.85
CA LYS A 427 -26.01 -26.92 -33.70
C LYS A 427 -26.22 -27.91 -32.56
N ASP A 428 -26.52 -29.17 -32.93
CA ASP A 428 -26.72 -30.23 -31.96
C ASP A 428 -25.39 -30.71 -31.40
N GLN A 429 -24.34 -30.86 -32.22
CA GLN A 429 -23.00 -31.22 -31.75
C GLN A 429 -22.46 -30.31 -30.69
N ALA A 430 -22.71 -29.00 -30.78
CA ALA A 430 -22.26 -28.02 -29.78
C ALA A 430 -22.99 -28.16 -28.43
N ARG A 431 -24.13 -28.83 -28.39
CA ARG A 431 -25.02 -28.84 -27.22
C ARG A 431 -25.35 -30.22 -26.66
N ILE A 432 -25.00 -31.30 -27.34
CA ILE A 432 -25.40 -32.68 -26.94
C ILE A 432 -24.89 -33.10 -25.58
N PHE A 433 -23.86 -32.44 -25.05
CA PHE A 433 -23.33 -32.65 -23.69
C PHE A 433 -24.00 -31.81 -22.65
N GLU A 434 -24.92 -30.87 -23.04
CA GLU A 434 -25.75 -30.13 -22.08
C GLU A 434 -26.74 -31.10 -21.43
N ARG A 435 -27.03 -30.88 -20.14
CA ARG A 435 -27.99 -31.69 -19.39
C ARG A 435 -29.38 -31.54 -19.98
N PHE A 436 -30.12 -32.66 -20.07
CA PHE A 436 -31.49 -32.72 -20.61
C PHE A 436 -31.60 -32.26 -22.08
N TYR A 437 -30.49 -32.05 -22.79
CA TYR A 437 -30.56 -31.67 -24.20
C TYR A 437 -30.96 -32.87 -25.07
N ARG A 438 -31.84 -32.59 -26.02
CA ARG A 438 -32.31 -33.57 -27.02
C ARG A 438 -32.44 -32.88 -28.38
N ALA A 439 -31.84 -33.48 -29.40
CA ALA A 439 -31.96 -32.96 -30.78
C ALA A 439 -33.42 -32.99 -31.27
N ASP A 440 -33.78 -32.02 -32.10
CA ASP A 440 -35.20 -31.85 -32.55
C ASP A 440 -35.75 -33.05 -33.30
N SER A 441 -34.91 -33.81 -33.96
CA SER A 441 -35.30 -35.05 -34.69
C SER A 441 -35.77 -36.19 -33.80
N SER A 442 -35.44 -36.17 -32.52
CA SER A 442 -35.79 -37.17 -31.49
C SER A 442 -37.06 -36.82 -30.67
N ARG A 443 -37.75 -35.75 -31.01
CA ARG A 443 -38.97 -35.31 -30.30
C ARG A 443 -40.21 -36.14 -30.58
N VAL A 444 -40.19 -36.99 -31.61
CA VAL A 444 -41.28 -37.95 -31.83
C VAL A 444 -41.15 -39.06 -30.82
N ARG A 445 -42.09 -39.06 -29.82
CA ARG A 445 -42.13 -40.02 -28.70
C ARG A 445 -42.27 -41.46 -29.24
N THR A 446 -41.15 -42.19 -29.24
CA THR A 446 -41.17 -43.66 -29.26
C THR A 446 -40.99 -44.13 -27.80
N ASP A 447 -41.82 -45.08 -27.37
CA ASP A 447 -41.76 -45.63 -26.00
C ASP A 447 -40.37 -46.16 -25.70
N GLY A 448 -39.65 -45.50 -24.75
CA GLY A 448 -38.33 -45.97 -24.32
C GLY A 448 -37.15 -44.96 -24.42
N GLU A 449 -37.37 -43.73 -24.92
CA GLU A 449 -36.29 -42.76 -25.13
C GLU A 449 -35.71 -42.19 -23.85
N GLY A 450 -34.37 -42.05 -23.84
CA GLY A 450 -33.49 -41.66 -22.74
C GLY A 450 -33.84 -40.34 -22.06
N THR A 451 -33.28 -40.12 -20.89
CA THR A 451 -33.47 -38.96 -19.98
C THR A 451 -32.79 -37.68 -20.48
N GLY A 452 -31.96 -37.73 -21.52
CA GLY A 452 -31.10 -36.62 -21.96
C GLY A 452 -29.93 -36.35 -21.00
N LEU A 453 -29.69 -37.25 -20.03
CA LEU A 453 -28.57 -37.14 -19.09
C LEU A 453 -27.34 -37.98 -19.49
N GLY A 454 -27.49 -39.02 -20.30
CA GLY A 454 -26.42 -39.95 -20.58
C GLY A 454 -25.15 -39.33 -21.15
N LEU A 455 -25.24 -38.40 -22.12
CA LEU A 455 -24.09 -37.70 -22.66
C LEU A 455 -23.50 -36.65 -21.71
N SER A 456 -24.33 -36.02 -20.90
CA SER A 456 -23.83 -35.08 -19.86
C SER A 456 -23.12 -35.83 -18.71
N ILE A 457 -23.50 -37.10 -18.44
CA ILE A 457 -22.77 -37.98 -17.53
C ILE A 457 -21.43 -38.36 -18.11
N VAL A 458 -21.39 -38.70 -19.44
CA VAL A 458 -20.15 -38.99 -20.15
C VAL A 458 -19.15 -37.83 -19.99
N ASP A 459 -19.56 -36.61 -20.30
CA ASP A 459 -18.74 -35.41 -20.18
C ASP A 459 -18.29 -35.16 -18.72
N ALA A 460 -19.19 -35.27 -17.75
CA ALA A 460 -18.85 -35.07 -16.33
C ALA A 460 -17.86 -36.12 -15.81
N VAL A 461 -18.05 -37.38 -16.17
CA VAL A 461 -17.12 -38.47 -15.77
C VAL A 461 -15.77 -38.32 -16.46
N MET A 462 -15.72 -37.98 -17.73
CA MET A 462 -14.46 -37.76 -18.45
C MET A 462 -13.67 -36.59 -17.85
N ARG A 463 -14.32 -35.46 -17.60
CA ARG A 463 -13.67 -34.33 -16.90
C ARG A 463 -13.15 -34.68 -15.51
N ALA A 464 -13.88 -35.49 -14.79
CA ALA A 464 -13.47 -35.94 -13.45
C ALA A 464 -12.25 -36.88 -13.51
N HIS A 465 -12.01 -37.55 -14.65
CA HIS A 465 -10.82 -38.34 -14.95
C HIS A 465 -9.71 -37.53 -15.66
N ALA A 466 -9.79 -36.18 -15.66
CA ALA A 466 -8.91 -35.31 -16.44
C ALA A 466 -8.84 -35.63 -17.94
N GLY A 467 -9.83 -36.37 -18.44
CA GLY A 467 -9.99 -36.73 -19.85
C GLY A 467 -10.97 -35.82 -20.57
N GLU A 468 -11.17 -36.09 -21.85
CA GLU A 468 -12.07 -35.35 -22.73
C GLU A 468 -12.98 -36.28 -23.51
N VAL A 469 -14.19 -35.81 -23.87
CA VAL A 469 -15.06 -36.44 -24.86
C VAL A 469 -15.27 -35.49 -26.02
N ASN A 470 -15.04 -36.01 -27.24
CA ASN A 470 -15.30 -35.27 -28.48
C ASN A 470 -16.32 -36.01 -29.34
N VAL A 471 -17.05 -35.26 -30.18
CA VAL A 471 -17.96 -35.79 -31.16
C VAL A 471 -17.64 -35.21 -32.53
N GLU A 472 -17.53 -36.06 -33.52
CA GLU A 472 -17.44 -35.70 -34.93
C GLU A 472 -18.64 -36.33 -35.64
N SER A 473 -19.47 -35.54 -36.28
CA SER A 473 -20.66 -36.06 -36.94
C SER A 473 -21.04 -35.18 -38.13
N LYS A 474 -21.67 -35.81 -39.11
CA LYS A 474 -22.23 -35.14 -40.26
C LYS A 474 -23.55 -35.78 -40.63
N LEU A 475 -24.55 -34.93 -40.96
CA LEU A 475 -25.88 -35.39 -41.29
C LEU A 475 -25.82 -36.40 -42.45
N GLY A 476 -26.35 -37.62 -42.22
CA GLY A 476 -26.37 -38.74 -43.17
C GLY A 476 -25.10 -39.59 -43.18
N GLU A 477 -24.04 -39.25 -42.44
CA GLU A 477 -22.78 -39.98 -42.43
C GLU A 477 -22.51 -40.67 -41.07
N GLY A 478 -23.39 -40.46 -40.04
CA GLY A 478 -23.24 -41.04 -38.72
C GLY A 478 -22.51 -40.14 -37.73
N ALA A 479 -22.11 -40.70 -36.59
CA ALA A 479 -21.39 -39.98 -35.52
C ALA A 479 -20.22 -40.82 -34.98
N ILE A 480 -19.15 -40.15 -34.59
CA ILE A 480 -17.97 -40.71 -33.92
C ILE A 480 -17.81 -40.01 -32.59
N PHE A 481 -17.97 -40.74 -31.50
CA PHE A 481 -17.66 -40.29 -30.15
C PHE A 481 -16.29 -40.81 -29.76
N THR A 482 -15.38 -39.89 -29.35
CA THR A 482 -14.02 -40.24 -28.93
C THR A 482 -13.82 -39.82 -27.49
N LEU A 483 -13.49 -40.78 -26.62
CA LEU A 483 -13.07 -40.58 -25.25
C LEU A 483 -11.55 -40.57 -25.22
N PHE A 484 -10.97 -39.57 -24.59
CA PHE A 484 -9.52 -39.46 -24.41
C PHE A 484 -9.16 -39.50 -22.91
N PHE A 485 -8.29 -40.45 -22.55
CA PHE A 485 -7.74 -40.62 -21.23
C PHE A 485 -6.25 -40.28 -21.25
N PRO A 486 -5.77 -39.22 -20.60
CA PRO A 486 -4.36 -38.87 -20.61
C PRO A 486 -3.51 -39.86 -19.81
N LEU A 487 -2.25 -40.06 -20.22
CA LEU A 487 -1.32 -40.97 -19.53
C LEU A 487 -0.83 -40.43 -18.18
N ASN A 488 -0.90 -39.12 -17.98
CA ASN A 488 -0.45 -38.45 -16.78
C ASN A 488 -1.60 -37.62 -16.15
N SER A 489 -2.32 -38.18 -15.25
CA SER A 489 -3.24 -37.49 -14.36
C SER A 489 -3.00 -37.90 -12.91
#